data_f61a7501c0c816d22d98c76e55732279
#
_entry.id   f61a7501c0c816d22d98c76e55732279
#
_cell.length_a   1.000
_cell.length_b   1.000
_cell.length_c   1.000
_cell.angle_alpha   90.00
_cell.angle_beta   90.00
_cell.angle_gamma   90.00
#
_symmetry.space_group_name_H-M   'P 1'
#
loop_
_entity.id
_entity.type
_entity.pdbx_description
1 polymer ?
#
loop_
_entity_poly.entity_id
_entity_poly.type
_entity_poly.pdbx_seq_one_letter_code
_entity_poly.pdbx_strand_id
1 'polypeptide(L)'
;VADVLVRAECCYIDALFGIGLNRELSSDWQAVIRQINRQTGLKIAVDIPSGLQANTGQALPCAVVADYTFTALGLKAGLFTGQGKAYAGVVELISVLPVDNALKPLASLAPQHVQLVPRQAFGHKGSYGHVLVIGGHAQMGGAVMLAAEAAFHAGAGKVTVVCDAKHHTAILSRAPNIMLRDINQMSLQEREALVAHVDAVSFGMGLGRNSWAQQQFDAWFPLIQNSALQVVLD
;
A
#
# COMPACT_ATOMS: atom_id res chain seq x y z
N VAL A 1 -32.55 7.88 20.08
CA VAL A 1 -31.09 7.90 19.89
C VAL A 1 -30.66 9.15 19.10
N ALA A 2 -31.46 9.60 18.14
CA ALA A 2 -31.12 10.77 17.32
C ALA A 2 -31.03 12.10 18.10
N ASP A 3 -31.83 12.29 19.15
CA ASP A 3 -31.93 13.54 19.90
C ASP A 3 -30.78 13.80 20.90
N VAL A 4 -29.96 12.81 21.19
CA VAL A 4 -28.84 12.90 22.14
C VAL A 4 -27.56 13.48 21.50
N LEU A 5 -27.47 13.48 20.16
CA LEU A 5 -26.25 13.77 19.43
C LEU A 5 -26.06 15.27 19.02
N VAL A 6 -26.86 16.17 19.54
CA VAL A 6 -26.85 17.59 19.09
C VAL A 6 -26.23 18.50 20.16
N ARG A 7 -24.94 18.36 20.47
CA ARG A 7 -24.22 19.37 21.25
C ARG A 7 -22.87 19.71 20.60
N ALA A 8 -22.65 20.98 20.34
CA ALA A 8 -21.51 21.50 19.56
C ALA A 8 -20.12 21.33 20.19
N GLU A 9 -20.01 20.84 21.43
CA GLU A 9 -18.76 20.69 22.18
C GLU A 9 -18.62 19.31 22.82
N CYS A 10 -19.13 18.27 22.17
CA CYS A 10 -19.07 16.90 22.71
C CYS A 10 -17.91 16.10 22.11
N CYS A 11 -17.30 15.27 22.94
CA CYS A 11 -16.49 14.16 22.47
C CYS A 11 -17.40 12.95 22.23
N TYR A 12 -17.32 12.35 21.06
CA TYR A 12 -18.09 11.18 20.68
C TYR A 12 -17.19 9.96 20.76
N ILE A 13 -17.57 9.00 21.62
CA ILE A 13 -16.86 7.71 21.75
C ILE A 13 -17.66 6.67 20.99
N ASP A 14 -17.08 6.18 19.89
CA ASP A 14 -17.62 5.13 19.07
C ASP A 14 -17.18 3.76 19.60
N ALA A 15 -18.10 3.03 20.19
CA ALA A 15 -17.94 1.66 20.69
C ALA A 15 -19.12 0.77 20.25
N LEU A 16 -19.71 1.04 19.07
CA LEU A 16 -20.92 0.36 18.61
C LEU A 16 -20.62 -1.02 18.00
N PHE A 17 -19.59 -1.10 17.15
CA PHE A 17 -19.19 -2.34 16.49
C PHE A 17 -17.67 -2.48 16.51
N GLY A 18 -17.19 -3.70 16.77
CA GLY A 18 -15.77 -4.05 16.79
C GLY A 18 -15.38 -4.99 15.63
N ILE A 19 -14.34 -5.79 15.84
CA ILE A 19 -13.72 -6.69 14.86
C ILE A 19 -14.64 -7.76 14.27
N GLY A 20 -15.77 -8.07 14.92
CA GLY A 20 -16.73 -9.08 14.48
C GLY A 20 -17.65 -8.65 13.34
N LEU A 21 -17.57 -7.40 12.88
CA LEU A 21 -18.41 -6.90 11.79
C LEU A 21 -17.95 -7.46 10.45
N ASN A 22 -18.77 -8.35 9.86
CA ASN A 22 -18.48 -9.03 8.58
C ASN A 22 -19.63 -8.94 7.57
N ARG A 23 -20.64 -8.13 7.86
CA ARG A 23 -21.84 -7.91 7.03
C ARG A 23 -22.17 -6.43 6.95
N GLU A 24 -22.95 -6.05 5.95
CA GLU A 24 -23.45 -4.69 5.84
C GLU A 24 -24.33 -4.30 7.04
N LEU A 25 -24.21 -3.07 7.45
CA LEU A 25 -25.04 -2.48 8.48
C LEU A 25 -26.47 -2.26 7.97
N SER A 26 -27.45 -2.47 8.85
CA SER A 26 -28.85 -2.12 8.56
C SER A 26 -29.00 -0.61 8.34
N SER A 27 -30.09 -0.22 7.67
CA SER A 27 -30.42 1.18 7.40
C SER A 27 -30.40 2.06 8.66
N ASP A 28 -30.84 1.53 9.78
CA ASP A 28 -30.92 2.26 11.05
C ASP A 28 -29.51 2.56 11.60
N TRP A 29 -28.62 1.58 11.56
CA TRP A 29 -27.24 1.78 11.98
C TRP A 29 -26.46 2.69 11.02
N GLN A 30 -26.72 2.60 9.73
CA GLN A 30 -26.18 3.55 8.75
C GLN A 30 -26.64 4.98 9.04
N ALA A 31 -27.93 5.18 9.46
CA ALA A 31 -28.43 6.49 9.83
C ALA A 31 -27.72 7.05 11.07
N VAL A 32 -27.50 6.20 12.09
CA VAL A 32 -26.75 6.57 13.30
C VAL A 32 -25.30 6.98 12.95
N ILE A 33 -24.58 6.20 12.16
CA ILE A 33 -23.20 6.50 11.75
C ILE A 33 -23.16 7.82 10.97
N ARG A 34 -24.06 8.01 10.01
CA ARG A 34 -24.13 9.27 9.26
C ARG A 34 -24.42 10.46 10.16
N GLN A 35 -25.23 10.26 11.21
CA GLN A 35 -25.51 11.32 12.18
C GLN A 35 -24.25 11.65 13.01
N ILE A 36 -23.51 10.65 13.48
CA ILE A 36 -22.22 10.84 14.17
C ILE A 36 -21.23 11.59 13.29
N ASN A 37 -21.11 11.21 12.02
CA ASN A 37 -20.17 11.84 11.08
C ASN A 37 -20.51 13.32 10.78
N ARG A 38 -21.77 13.73 10.91
CA ARG A 38 -22.20 15.14 10.74
C ARG A 38 -21.86 16.03 11.94
N GLN A 39 -21.52 15.45 13.07
CA GLN A 39 -21.19 16.23 14.28
C GLN A 39 -19.79 16.85 14.16
N THR A 40 -19.60 18.03 14.73
CA THR A 40 -18.33 18.78 14.71
C THR A 40 -17.38 18.41 15.85
N GLY A 41 -17.84 17.66 16.87
CA GLY A 41 -17.03 17.25 18.01
C GLY A 41 -15.97 16.21 17.69
N LEU A 42 -15.01 16.06 18.61
CA LEU A 42 -13.97 15.03 18.57
C LEU A 42 -14.58 13.63 18.54
N LYS A 43 -14.17 12.78 17.60
CA LYS A 43 -14.65 11.41 17.44
C LYS A 43 -13.53 10.43 17.74
N ILE A 44 -13.74 9.59 18.73
CA ILE A 44 -12.79 8.57 19.17
C ILE A 44 -13.41 7.20 18.95
N ALA A 45 -12.78 6.38 18.11
CA ALA A 45 -13.19 4.98 17.93
C ALA A 45 -12.44 4.06 18.90
N VAL A 46 -13.20 3.16 19.52
CA VAL A 46 -12.67 2.10 20.38
C VAL A 46 -12.45 0.86 19.52
N ASP A 47 -11.22 0.42 19.46
CA ASP A 47 -10.71 -0.74 18.73
C ASP A 47 -10.71 -0.58 17.20
N ILE A 48 -11.83 -0.29 16.59
CA ILE A 48 -11.97 -0.01 15.15
C ILE A 48 -13.19 0.89 14.91
N PRO A 49 -13.15 1.85 13.96
CA PRO A 49 -14.32 2.64 13.62
C PRO A 49 -15.51 1.78 13.22
N SER A 50 -16.66 1.99 13.85
CA SER A 50 -17.87 1.22 13.59
C SER A 50 -18.28 1.33 12.14
N GLY A 51 -18.50 0.18 11.49
CA GLY A 51 -18.78 0.07 10.07
C GLY A 51 -17.57 -0.24 9.20
N LEU A 52 -16.34 -0.21 9.76
CA LEU A 52 -15.12 -0.60 9.05
C LEU A 52 -14.80 -2.08 9.29
N GLN A 53 -14.52 -2.83 8.23
CA GLN A 53 -14.16 -4.25 8.31
C GLN A 53 -12.70 -4.41 8.74
N ALA A 54 -12.45 -5.15 9.82
CA ALA A 54 -11.15 -5.20 10.50
C ALA A 54 -9.99 -5.79 9.69
N ASN A 55 -10.28 -6.70 8.76
CA ASN A 55 -9.23 -7.36 7.96
C ASN A 55 -8.92 -6.65 6.65
N THR A 56 -9.93 -6.01 6.02
CA THR A 56 -9.81 -5.45 4.67
C THR A 56 -9.81 -3.93 4.62
N GLY A 57 -10.33 -3.28 5.68
CA GLY A 57 -10.54 -1.84 5.68
C GLY A 57 -11.68 -1.36 4.78
N GLN A 58 -12.60 -2.25 4.41
CA GLN A 58 -13.79 -1.89 3.64
C GLN A 58 -14.85 -1.30 4.56
N ALA A 59 -15.47 -0.18 4.18
CA ALA A 59 -16.66 0.34 4.84
C ALA A 59 -17.91 -0.49 4.44
N LEU A 60 -18.78 -0.85 5.39
CA LEU A 60 -19.90 -1.78 5.23
C LEU A 60 -21.29 -1.14 5.50
N PRO A 61 -21.88 -0.37 4.63
CA PRO A 61 -21.35 0.38 3.49
C PRO A 61 -20.83 1.77 3.89
N CYS A 62 -20.91 2.14 5.16
CA CYS A 62 -20.37 3.37 5.73
C CYS A 62 -19.71 3.06 7.09
N ALA A 63 -18.80 3.92 7.50
CA ALA A 63 -18.14 3.80 8.80
C ALA A 63 -18.06 5.17 9.49
N VAL A 64 -17.81 5.16 10.80
CA VAL A 64 -17.51 6.37 11.57
C VAL A 64 -16.17 6.92 11.09
N VAL A 65 -16.14 8.22 10.82
CA VAL A 65 -14.89 8.96 10.54
C VAL A 65 -14.34 9.43 11.87
N ALA A 66 -13.40 8.68 12.42
CA ALA A 66 -12.77 8.99 13.69
C ALA A 66 -11.59 9.94 13.51
N ASP A 67 -11.37 10.80 14.53
CA ASP A 67 -10.14 11.60 14.65
C ASP A 67 -9.02 10.76 15.26
N TYR A 68 -9.38 9.87 16.19
CA TYR A 68 -8.48 8.91 16.86
C TYR A 68 -9.13 7.53 16.90
N THR A 69 -8.32 6.49 16.74
CA THR A 69 -8.70 5.10 16.98
C THR A 69 -7.76 4.50 18.01
N PHE A 70 -8.28 4.15 19.18
CA PHE A 70 -7.54 3.41 20.20
C PHE A 70 -7.82 1.92 20.05
N THR A 71 -6.86 1.20 19.45
CA THR A 71 -7.00 -0.23 19.18
C THR A 71 -6.29 -1.06 20.24
N ALA A 72 -6.92 -2.14 20.68
CA ALA A 72 -6.41 -2.99 21.77
C ALA A 72 -5.75 -4.27 21.23
N LEU A 73 -4.82 -4.84 22.00
CA LEU A 73 -4.13 -6.12 21.79
C LEU A 73 -3.24 -6.20 20.56
N GLY A 74 -3.64 -5.64 19.44
CA GLY A 74 -2.88 -5.68 18.19
C GLY A 74 -3.47 -4.76 17.14
N LEU A 75 -2.64 -4.25 16.24
CA LEU A 75 -3.06 -3.44 15.11
C LEU A 75 -3.87 -4.29 14.13
N LYS A 76 -5.06 -3.82 13.75
CA LYS A 76 -5.91 -4.49 12.76
C LYS A 76 -5.50 -4.05 11.35
N ALA A 77 -5.34 -5.00 10.43
CA ALA A 77 -4.94 -4.72 9.05
C ALA A 77 -5.87 -3.69 8.39
N GLY A 78 -7.17 -3.79 8.64
CA GLY A 78 -8.16 -2.88 8.06
C GLY A 78 -8.05 -1.41 8.47
N LEU A 79 -7.30 -1.08 9.53
CA LEU A 79 -7.02 0.33 9.88
C LEU A 79 -6.02 0.98 8.89
N PHE A 80 -5.21 0.16 8.21
CA PHE A 80 -4.11 0.60 7.35
C PHE A 80 -4.31 0.23 5.88
N THR A 81 -5.30 -0.62 5.57
CA THR A 81 -5.59 -1.11 4.22
C THR A 81 -6.95 -0.63 3.72
N GLY A 82 -7.22 -0.79 2.44
CA GLY A 82 -8.48 -0.40 1.83
C GLY A 82 -8.85 1.07 2.08
N GLN A 83 -10.00 1.29 2.67
CA GLN A 83 -10.50 2.62 3.05
C GLN A 83 -10.12 3.01 4.50
N GLY A 84 -9.44 2.13 5.24
CA GLY A 84 -9.17 2.29 6.67
C GLY A 84 -8.57 3.63 7.03
N LYS A 85 -7.58 4.09 6.27
CA LYS A 85 -6.92 5.38 6.51
C LYS A 85 -7.87 6.60 6.44
N ALA A 86 -8.97 6.50 5.69
CA ALA A 86 -9.96 7.57 5.60
C ALA A 86 -10.91 7.63 6.81
N TYR A 87 -10.98 6.54 7.58
CA TYR A 87 -11.91 6.43 8.71
C TYR A 87 -11.23 6.36 10.06
N ALA A 88 -9.99 5.86 10.14
CA ALA A 88 -9.34 5.55 11.41
C ALA A 88 -8.70 6.76 12.13
N GLY A 89 -8.43 7.85 11.42
CA GLY A 89 -7.69 8.98 12.00
C GLY A 89 -6.29 8.57 12.49
N VAL A 90 -5.88 9.12 13.63
CA VAL A 90 -4.65 8.73 14.31
C VAL A 90 -4.88 7.42 15.06
N VAL A 91 -4.11 6.37 14.72
CA VAL A 91 -4.23 5.05 15.33
C VAL A 91 -3.21 4.87 16.44
N GLU A 92 -3.71 4.57 17.65
CA GLU A 92 -2.90 4.32 18.83
C GLU A 92 -3.16 2.90 19.35
N LEU A 93 -2.08 2.12 19.54
CA LEU A 93 -2.17 0.78 20.13
C LEU A 93 -2.15 0.87 21.65
N ILE A 94 -3.22 0.39 22.31
CA ILE A 94 -3.28 0.27 23.76
C ILE A 94 -2.88 -1.15 24.16
N SER A 95 -1.78 -1.26 24.88
CA SER A 95 -1.33 -2.53 25.44
C SER A 95 -2.12 -2.88 26.70
N VAL A 96 -3.25 -3.56 26.53
CA VAL A 96 -4.14 -3.96 27.65
C VAL A 96 -3.62 -5.22 28.35
N LEU A 97 -2.95 -6.10 27.59
CA LEU A 97 -2.36 -7.36 28.08
C LEU A 97 -0.97 -7.55 27.47
N PRO A 98 -0.08 -8.33 28.11
CA PRO A 98 1.15 -8.76 27.48
C PRO A 98 0.86 -9.52 26.17
N VAL A 99 1.56 -9.14 25.10
CA VAL A 99 1.44 -9.82 23.81
C VAL A 99 2.19 -11.15 23.88
N ASP A 100 1.56 -12.23 23.45
CA ASP A 100 2.24 -13.50 23.28
C ASP A 100 3.21 -13.43 22.08
N ASN A 101 4.50 -13.57 22.36
CA ASN A 101 5.56 -13.55 21.37
C ASN A 101 5.50 -14.71 20.35
N ALA A 102 4.69 -15.75 20.63
CA ALA A 102 4.43 -16.84 19.68
C ALA A 102 3.50 -16.42 18.53
N LEU A 103 2.73 -15.34 18.70
CA LEU A 103 1.87 -14.81 17.65
C LEU A 103 2.72 -14.15 16.54
N LYS A 104 2.58 -14.68 15.34
CA LYS A 104 3.26 -14.08 14.16
C LYS A 104 2.35 -13.01 13.57
N PRO A 105 2.84 -11.77 13.39
CA PRO A 105 2.07 -10.74 12.73
C PRO A 105 1.87 -11.08 11.24
N LEU A 106 0.72 -10.70 10.68
CA LEU A 106 0.42 -10.83 9.25
C LEU A 106 1.36 -9.95 8.41
N ALA A 107 1.64 -8.75 8.91
CA ALA A 107 2.51 -7.76 8.27
C ALA A 107 3.12 -6.85 9.34
N SER A 108 4.13 -6.10 8.97
CA SER A 108 4.72 -5.05 9.80
C SER A 108 4.44 -3.69 9.18
N LEU A 109 4.25 -2.66 10.02
CA LEU A 109 4.23 -1.29 9.54
C LEU A 109 5.65 -0.87 9.15
N ALA A 110 5.78 -0.18 8.02
CA ALA A 110 7.04 0.41 7.63
C ALA A 110 7.45 1.49 8.67
N PRO A 111 8.74 1.59 9.01
CA PRO A 111 9.21 2.63 9.92
C PRO A 111 8.96 4.03 9.30
N GLN A 112 8.59 4.99 10.14
CA GLN A 112 8.33 6.37 9.69
C GLN A 112 9.60 7.06 9.16
N HIS A 113 10.76 6.65 9.63
CA HIS A 113 12.05 7.21 9.23
C HIS A 113 12.99 6.10 8.78
N VAL A 114 13.33 6.13 7.50
CA VAL A 114 14.37 5.27 6.93
C VAL A 114 15.60 6.12 6.69
N GLN A 115 16.71 5.76 7.33
CA GLN A 115 18.00 6.37 7.04
C GLN A 115 18.66 5.60 5.90
N LEU A 116 18.99 6.32 4.83
CA LEU A 116 19.78 5.75 3.74
C LEU A 116 21.23 5.60 4.19
N VAL A 117 21.83 4.43 3.89
CA VAL A 117 23.24 4.19 4.18
C VAL A 117 24.10 5.14 3.34
N PRO A 118 25.04 5.89 3.93
CA PRO A 118 25.92 6.78 3.19
C PRO A 118 26.72 6.02 2.13
N ARG A 119 26.87 6.64 0.95
CA ARG A 119 27.68 6.05 -0.12
C ARG A 119 29.16 6.08 0.22
N GLN A 120 29.87 5.01 -0.10
CA GLN A 120 31.31 4.93 0.05
C GLN A 120 32.03 5.77 -1.03
N ALA A 121 33.17 6.37 -0.68
CA ALA A 121 33.93 7.23 -1.59
C ALA A 121 34.42 6.50 -2.87
N PHE A 122 34.67 5.20 -2.81
CA PHE A 122 35.10 4.36 -3.92
C PHE A 122 33.97 3.46 -4.47
N GLY A 123 32.71 3.75 -4.11
CA GLY A 123 31.57 3.01 -4.61
C GLY A 123 31.28 3.32 -6.07
N HIS A 124 30.79 2.33 -6.82
CA HIS A 124 30.30 2.50 -8.20
C HIS A 124 28.84 2.09 -8.28
N LYS A 125 28.16 2.36 -9.40
CA LYS A 125 26.72 2.07 -9.56
C LYS A 125 26.33 0.62 -9.23
N GLY A 126 27.20 -0.35 -9.45
CA GLY A 126 26.98 -1.75 -9.09
C GLY A 126 27.01 -2.05 -7.59
N SER A 127 27.59 -1.15 -6.77
CA SER A 127 27.70 -1.33 -5.30
C SER A 127 26.43 -0.95 -4.54
N TYR A 128 25.44 -0.34 -5.19
CA TYR A 128 24.26 0.24 -4.55
C TYR A 128 22.94 -0.39 -5.03
N GLY A 129 23.03 -1.63 -5.45
CA GLY A 129 21.88 -2.44 -5.84
C GLY A 129 21.29 -2.10 -7.23
N HIS A 130 20.49 -3.04 -7.71
CA HIS A 130 19.81 -2.96 -8.98
C HIS A 130 18.30 -3.17 -8.75
N VAL A 131 17.50 -2.17 -9.08
CA VAL A 131 16.04 -2.22 -8.99
C VAL A 131 15.45 -2.50 -10.37
N LEU A 132 14.55 -3.46 -10.44
CA LEU A 132 13.74 -3.76 -11.62
C LEU A 132 12.34 -3.20 -11.42
N VAL A 133 11.88 -2.36 -12.35
CA VAL A 133 10.53 -1.80 -12.37
C VAL A 133 9.76 -2.37 -13.54
N ILE A 134 8.65 -3.06 -13.29
CA ILE A 134 7.85 -3.75 -14.30
C ILE A 134 6.44 -3.18 -14.33
N GLY A 135 5.99 -2.70 -15.48
CA GLY A 135 4.65 -2.14 -15.65
C GLY A 135 4.53 -1.32 -16.92
N GLY A 136 3.81 -0.21 -16.88
CA GLY A 136 3.74 0.74 -18.00
C GLY A 136 3.04 0.18 -19.24
N HIS A 137 1.75 -0.14 -19.12
CA HIS A 137 0.87 -0.40 -20.27
C HIS A 137 0.96 0.75 -21.28
N ALA A 138 0.69 0.50 -22.56
CA ALA A 138 0.79 1.43 -23.66
C ALA A 138 0.16 2.83 -23.43
N GLN A 139 -0.78 2.94 -22.50
CA GLN A 139 -1.46 4.20 -22.13
C GLN A 139 -1.10 4.70 -20.73
N MET A 140 -0.26 3.99 -19.96
CA MET A 140 0.00 4.25 -18.54
C MET A 140 1.51 4.28 -18.20
N GLY A 141 2.32 4.95 -19.00
CA GLY A 141 3.77 5.01 -18.81
C GLY A 141 4.25 5.91 -17.67
N GLY A 142 3.41 6.85 -17.21
CA GLY A 142 3.81 7.80 -16.17
C GLY A 142 4.16 7.13 -14.83
N ALA A 143 3.38 6.14 -14.40
CA ALA A 143 3.58 5.45 -13.14
C ALA A 143 4.93 4.71 -13.08
N VAL A 144 5.29 3.98 -14.14
CA VAL A 144 6.56 3.26 -14.21
C VAL A 144 7.76 4.21 -14.26
N MET A 145 7.60 5.37 -14.88
CA MET A 145 8.62 6.42 -14.92
C MET A 145 8.86 6.99 -13.52
N LEU A 146 7.79 7.35 -12.80
CA LEU A 146 7.88 7.87 -11.44
C LEU A 146 8.49 6.85 -10.47
N ALA A 147 8.12 5.58 -10.59
CA ALA A 147 8.70 4.51 -9.76
C ALA A 147 10.20 4.34 -10.00
N ALA A 148 10.64 4.42 -11.26
CA ALA A 148 12.04 4.31 -11.61
C ALA A 148 12.87 5.51 -11.11
N GLU A 149 12.34 6.73 -11.25
CA GLU A 149 12.96 7.94 -10.69
C GLU A 149 13.06 7.86 -9.17
N ALA A 150 11.97 7.41 -8.51
CA ALA A 150 11.95 7.23 -7.06
C ALA A 150 13.00 6.22 -6.60
N ALA A 151 13.20 5.11 -7.30
CA ALA A 151 14.24 4.14 -7.00
C ALA A 151 15.65 4.75 -7.06
N PHE A 152 15.95 5.60 -8.05
CA PHE A 152 17.21 6.33 -8.12
C PHE A 152 17.37 7.33 -6.97
N HIS A 153 16.36 8.12 -6.70
CA HIS A 153 16.38 9.10 -5.60
C HIS A 153 16.50 8.44 -4.23
N ALA A 154 15.96 7.23 -4.08
CA ALA A 154 16.15 6.40 -2.90
C ALA A 154 17.55 5.76 -2.79
N GLY A 155 18.40 5.91 -3.82
CA GLY A 155 19.81 5.51 -3.75
C GLY A 155 20.19 4.28 -4.56
N ALA A 156 19.29 3.70 -5.36
CA ALA A 156 19.62 2.58 -6.25
C ALA A 156 20.76 2.93 -7.20
N GLY A 157 21.71 2.03 -7.35
CA GLY A 157 22.86 2.22 -8.25
C GLY A 157 22.52 1.98 -9.71
N LYS A 158 21.58 1.06 -9.96
CA LYS A 158 21.05 0.73 -11.29
C LYS A 158 19.53 0.60 -11.22
N VAL A 159 18.85 1.05 -12.27
CA VAL A 159 17.42 0.83 -12.44
C VAL A 159 17.16 0.33 -13.86
N THR A 160 16.46 -0.78 -13.99
CA THR A 160 15.94 -1.27 -15.28
C THR A 160 14.43 -1.15 -15.26
N VAL A 161 13.86 -0.57 -16.30
CA VAL A 161 12.42 -0.50 -16.53
C VAL A 161 12.04 -1.45 -17.65
N VAL A 162 11.04 -2.28 -17.39
CA VAL A 162 10.40 -3.17 -18.36
C VAL A 162 8.98 -2.65 -18.57
N CYS A 163 8.75 -2.02 -19.71
CA CYS A 163 7.48 -1.38 -20.07
C CYS A 163 7.23 -1.45 -21.58
N ASP A 164 6.05 -0.96 -22.02
CA ASP A 164 5.78 -0.79 -23.45
C ASP A 164 6.78 0.18 -24.08
N ALA A 165 7.35 -0.18 -25.24
CA ALA A 165 8.37 0.58 -25.94
C ALA A 165 7.95 2.01 -26.29
N LYS A 166 6.65 2.32 -26.36
CA LYS A 166 6.13 3.68 -26.58
C LYS A 166 6.62 4.68 -25.54
N HIS A 167 6.98 4.21 -24.34
CA HIS A 167 7.43 5.08 -23.25
C HIS A 167 8.93 5.28 -23.20
N HIS A 168 9.73 4.51 -23.97
CA HIS A 168 11.18 4.51 -23.89
C HIS A 168 11.78 5.89 -24.14
N THR A 169 11.36 6.58 -25.19
CA THR A 169 11.88 7.92 -25.52
C THR A 169 11.58 8.92 -24.39
N ALA A 170 10.36 8.90 -23.86
CA ALA A 170 9.97 9.81 -22.77
C ALA A 170 10.77 9.55 -21.49
N ILE A 171 11.00 8.26 -21.15
CA ILE A 171 11.79 7.88 -19.98
C ILE A 171 13.25 8.33 -20.15
N LEU A 172 13.87 8.05 -21.28
CA LEU A 172 15.27 8.43 -21.53
C LEU A 172 15.47 9.95 -21.60
N SER A 173 14.47 10.69 -22.06
CA SER A 173 14.52 12.17 -22.07
C SER A 173 14.56 12.76 -20.65
N ARG A 174 13.96 12.10 -19.67
CA ARG A 174 13.95 12.54 -18.27
C ARG A 174 15.09 11.96 -17.45
N ALA A 175 15.39 10.69 -17.67
CA ALA A 175 16.35 9.93 -16.87
C ALA A 175 17.21 9.01 -17.77
N PRO A 176 18.24 9.57 -18.42
CA PRO A 176 19.06 8.85 -19.40
C PRO A 176 19.91 7.73 -18.78
N ASN A 177 19.98 7.66 -17.45
CA ASN A 177 20.66 6.63 -16.68
C ASN A 177 19.79 5.36 -16.41
N ILE A 178 18.52 5.36 -16.81
CA ILE A 178 17.63 4.20 -16.75
C ILE A 178 17.90 3.25 -17.92
N MET A 179 17.98 1.95 -17.62
CA MET A 179 18.03 0.90 -18.63
C MET A 179 16.61 0.46 -18.99
N LEU A 180 16.35 0.24 -20.29
CA LEU A 180 15.01 -0.09 -20.77
C LEU A 180 14.94 -1.45 -21.45
N ARG A 181 13.81 -2.11 -21.30
CA ARG A 181 13.43 -3.34 -22.03
C ARG A 181 11.97 -3.24 -22.46
N ASP A 182 11.69 -3.68 -23.66
CA ASP A 182 10.31 -3.77 -24.15
C ASP A 182 9.62 -5.02 -23.58
N ILE A 183 8.62 -4.80 -22.75
CA ILE A 183 7.87 -5.87 -22.08
C ILE A 183 7.22 -6.85 -23.07
N ASN A 184 6.88 -6.40 -24.29
CA ASN A 184 6.21 -7.18 -25.30
C ASN A 184 7.17 -8.08 -26.11
N GLN A 185 8.49 -7.83 -26.01
CA GLN A 185 9.51 -8.51 -26.81
C GLN A 185 10.36 -9.51 -26.00
N MET A 186 10.19 -9.54 -24.68
CA MET A 186 11.02 -10.39 -23.82
C MET A 186 10.59 -11.84 -23.84
N SER A 187 11.52 -12.73 -24.13
CA SER A 187 11.42 -14.17 -23.94
C SER A 187 11.39 -14.56 -22.46
N LEU A 188 10.95 -15.78 -22.15
CA LEU A 188 10.98 -16.30 -20.78
C LEU A 188 12.42 -16.33 -20.23
N GLN A 189 13.38 -16.79 -21.01
CA GLN A 189 14.78 -16.86 -20.62
C GLN A 189 15.37 -15.47 -20.26
N GLU A 190 15.02 -14.41 -21.01
CA GLU A 190 15.45 -13.05 -20.71
C GLU A 190 14.82 -12.51 -19.42
N ARG A 191 13.55 -12.86 -19.15
CA ARG A 191 12.88 -12.49 -17.89
C ARG A 191 13.53 -13.18 -16.69
N GLU A 192 13.77 -14.48 -16.78
CA GLU A 192 14.46 -15.27 -15.75
C GLU A 192 15.87 -14.71 -15.47
N ALA A 193 16.65 -14.47 -16.53
CA ALA A 193 17.98 -13.88 -16.40
C ALA A 193 17.96 -12.51 -15.75
N LEU A 194 16.96 -11.68 -16.08
CA LEU A 194 16.84 -10.34 -15.48
C LEU A 194 16.47 -10.42 -13.99
N VAL A 195 15.50 -11.26 -13.62
CA VAL A 195 15.10 -11.48 -12.22
C VAL A 195 16.26 -12.02 -11.39
N ALA A 196 17.08 -12.90 -11.95
CA ALA A 196 18.25 -13.48 -11.25
C ALA A 196 19.38 -12.46 -10.96
N HIS A 197 19.39 -11.30 -11.62
CA HIS A 197 20.48 -10.31 -11.53
C HIS A 197 20.08 -8.97 -10.91
N VAL A 198 18.92 -8.90 -10.26
CA VAL A 198 18.45 -7.69 -9.56
C VAL A 198 18.31 -7.97 -8.07
N ASP A 199 18.28 -6.91 -7.27
CA ASP A 199 18.19 -6.99 -5.80
C ASP A 199 16.77 -6.71 -5.31
N ALA A 200 15.99 -5.94 -6.07
CA ALA A 200 14.61 -5.60 -5.73
C ALA A 200 13.76 -5.43 -6.99
N VAL A 201 12.46 -5.69 -6.84
CA VAL A 201 11.47 -5.53 -7.91
C VAL A 201 10.33 -4.64 -7.45
N SER A 202 9.93 -3.72 -8.32
CA SER A 202 8.68 -2.96 -8.23
C SER A 202 7.78 -3.40 -9.37
N PHE A 203 6.64 -4.03 -9.07
CA PHE A 203 5.77 -4.69 -10.05
C PHE A 203 4.35 -4.15 -9.98
N GLY A 204 3.78 -3.80 -11.12
CA GLY A 204 2.37 -3.42 -11.26
C GLY A 204 2.15 -1.99 -11.74
N MET A 205 3.08 -1.07 -11.55
CA MET A 205 2.98 0.37 -11.81
C MET A 205 2.47 0.67 -13.21
N GLY A 206 1.20 1.08 -13.32
CA GLY A 206 0.57 1.33 -14.61
C GLY A 206 0.39 0.09 -15.48
N LEU A 207 0.29 -1.11 -14.89
CA LEU A 207 0.07 -2.36 -15.61
C LEU A 207 -1.34 -2.44 -16.20
N GLY A 208 -2.35 -1.92 -15.47
CA GLY A 208 -3.75 -1.97 -15.87
C GLY A 208 -4.45 -3.26 -15.42
N ARG A 209 -5.68 -3.49 -15.96
CA ARG A 209 -6.52 -4.63 -15.57
C ARG A 209 -7.15 -5.36 -16.77
N ASN A 210 -6.64 -5.14 -17.99
CA ASN A 210 -7.12 -5.78 -19.19
C ASN A 210 -6.43 -7.15 -19.43
N SER A 211 -6.77 -7.83 -20.53
CA SER A 211 -6.18 -9.14 -20.88
C SER A 211 -4.67 -9.09 -21.05
N TRP A 212 -4.12 -7.99 -21.56
CA TRP A 212 -2.68 -7.80 -21.66
C TRP A 212 -2.03 -7.74 -20.27
N ALA A 213 -2.63 -6.98 -19.36
CA ALA A 213 -2.13 -6.89 -17.97
C ALA A 213 -2.13 -8.26 -17.29
N GLN A 214 -3.19 -9.05 -17.49
CA GLN A 214 -3.26 -10.41 -16.96
C GLN A 214 -2.14 -11.29 -17.55
N GLN A 215 -1.91 -11.25 -18.86
CA GLN A 215 -0.82 -11.99 -19.50
C GLN A 215 0.56 -11.59 -18.93
N GLN A 216 0.80 -10.30 -18.70
CA GLN A 216 2.05 -9.84 -18.09
C GLN A 216 2.16 -10.29 -16.63
N PHE A 217 1.06 -10.24 -15.87
CA PHE A 217 1.03 -10.74 -14.51
C PHE A 217 1.40 -12.22 -14.45
N ASP A 218 0.74 -13.05 -15.26
CA ASP A 218 0.97 -14.50 -15.31
C ASP A 218 2.39 -14.85 -15.75
N ALA A 219 3.00 -13.99 -16.58
CA ALA A 219 4.35 -14.20 -17.07
C ALA A 219 5.47 -13.78 -16.12
N TRP A 220 5.23 -12.78 -15.25
CA TRP A 220 6.25 -12.22 -14.36
C TRP A 220 6.09 -12.63 -12.91
N PHE A 221 4.85 -12.69 -12.41
CA PHE A 221 4.60 -12.90 -10.99
C PHE A 221 5.16 -14.22 -10.45
N PRO A 222 5.07 -15.37 -11.17
CA PRO A 222 5.68 -16.63 -10.70
C PRO A 222 7.20 -16.54 -10.55
N LEU A 223 7.88 -15.80 -11.44
CA LEU A 223 9.33 -15.63 -11.36
C LEU A 223 9.73 -14.80 -10.14
N ILE A 224 8.95 -13.76 -9.85
CA ILE A 224 9.16 -12.87 -8.70
C ILE A 224 8.85 -13.61 -7.39
N GLN A 225 7.72 -14.32 -7.33
CA GLN A 225 7.28 -15.03 -6.13
C GLN A 225 8.26 -16.13 -5.69
N ASN A 226 8.90 -16.80 -6.63
CA ASN A 226 9.87 -17.86 -6.37
C ASN A 226 11.29 -17.34 -6.13
N SER A 227 11.49 -16.03 -6.10
CA SER A 227 12.77 -15.39 -5.87
C SER A 227 12.93 -14.97 -4.40
N ALA A 228 14.17 -14.67 -3.99
CA ALA A 228 14.48 -14.08 -2.68
C ALA A 228 14.49 -12.54 -2.70
N LEU A 229 13.93 -11.91 -3.73
CA LEU A 229 13.97 -10.47 -3.95
C LEU A 229 13.09 -9.71 -2.96
N GLN A 230 13.46 -8.47 -2.69
CA GLN A 230 12.56 -7.51 -2.06
C GLN A 230 11.56 -7.03 -3.11
N VAL A 231 10.26 -7.11 -2.79
CA VAL A 231 9.20 -6.85 -3.77
C VAL A 231 8.26 -5.76 -3.29
N VAL A 232 8.00 -4.78 -4.14
CA VAL A 232 6.92 -3.81 -4.01
C VAL A 232 5.86 -4.15 -5.04
N LEU A 233 4.63 -4.38 -4.61
CA LEU A 233 3.47 -4.62 -5.47
C LEU A 233 2.54 -3.41 -5.44
N ASP A 234 2.07 -2.98 -6.64
CA ASP A 234 1.10 -1.91 -6.84
C ASP A 234 -0.31 -2.47 -7.15
#